data_9430ab8953c6efa964aee1309d09cac4
#
_entry.id   9430ab8953c6efa964aee1309d09cac4
#
_cell.length_a   1.000
_cell.length_b   1.000
_cell.length_c   1.000
_cell.angle_alpha   90.00
_cell.angle_beta   90.00
_cell.angle_gamma   90.00
#
_symmetry.space_group_name_H-M   'P 1'
#
loop_
_entity.id
_entity.type
_entity.pdbx_description
1 polymer ?
#
loop_
_entity_poly.entity_id
_entity_poly.type
_entity_poly.pdbx_seq_one_letter_code
_entity_poly.pdbx_strand_id
1 'polypeptide(L)'
;DTAGMVGMDSWGGDSLAYGTSSDGSVIVGVAATATGYVHAFRHTDASGMVDLGTLGGETSAATGVSADGNVVVGLSLTGEGAMHAALWKITETGSHLVDLDNTRTAMAKNANRVWGMLDLRSEQLARLMSQECQIDSGSFCIGVGPSYSRNGVARQTSMSLTLGVRPTEHLRLGVTLDQDLAQQLPDNYAKAGSAAPAVAIFAAVDESGHGLGWQGRVAAAYVSSKVDITREQLAYTEAGQGRSSLRGKSFSIEGAYGVMLNAMTLTPYLGLSQTQVSRQGYRENSGAVFAASYAKMGRTTTSLNVGVRGARKLTQQLELSADLELTQDLRNNRDAFQARMEYLGRYTYQAGKQHDARLGAGTGVSYALNEHSAVHTGVFWAQQPGGSDVTGIQTAFTYQF
;
A
#
# COMPACT_ATOMS: atom_id res chain seq x y z
N ASP A 1 17.26 26.70 53.25
CA ASP A 1 15.83 26.38 53.34
C ASP A 1 15.48 25.94 54.75
N THR A 2 14.60 26.69 55.40
CA THR A 2 14.18 26.50 56.79
C THR A 2 13.03 25.50 56.92
N ALA A 3 12.46 24.99 55.83
CA ALA A 3 11.24 24.20 55.82
C ALA A 3 11.42 22.70 56.06
N GLY A 4 12.63 22.17 55.97
CA GLY A 4 12.87 20.73 56.13
C GLY A 4 12.16 19.87 55.04
N MET A 5 11.70 18.71 55.41
CA MET A 5 10.91 17.83 54.52
C MET A 5 9.46 18.30 54.52
N VAL A 6 8.91 18.58 53.35
CA VAL A 6 7.50 18.93 53.13
C VAL A 6 6.78 17.74 52.51
N GLY A 7 5.71 17.26 53.16
CA GLY A 7 4.85 16.23 52.59
C GLY A 7 4.07 16.73 51.38
N MET A 8 3.96 15.93 50.35
CA MET A 8 3.02 16.21 49.25
C MET A 8 1.60 15.80 49.67
N ASP A 9 0.59 16.41 49.07
CA ASP A 9 -0.80 16.00 49.21
C ASP A 9 -0.96 14.51 48.81
N SER A 10 -1.93 13.83 49.40
CA SER A 10 -2.30 12.47 49.04
C SER A 10 -3.82 12.35 48.92
N TRP A 11 -4.30 11.31 48.23
CA TRP A 11 -5.76 11.02 48.17
C TRP A 11 -6.24 10.19 49.37
N GLY A 12 -5.47 10.22 50.48
CA GLY A 12 -5.80 9.56 51.75
C GLY A 12 -5.11 8.18 51.95
N GLY A 13 -4.20 7.80 51.04
CA GLY A 13 -3.39 6.58 51.13
C GLY A 13 -1.91 6.85 50.81
N ASP A 14 -1.17 5.79 50.64
CA ASP A 14 0.27 5.81 50.31
C ASP A 14 0.52 6.43 48.94
N SER A 15 1.60 7.19 48.80
CA SER A 15 2.08 7.75 47.54
C SER A 15 3.60 7.60 47.41
N LEU A 16 4.07 7.37 46.16
CA LEU A 16 5.47 7.26 45.82
C LEU A 16 5.80 8.12 44.63
N ALA A 17 6.79 8.99 44.76
CA ALA A 17 7.30 9.81 43.67
C ALA A 17 8.41 9.07 42.91
N TYR A 18 8.34 9.03 41.57
CA TYR A 18 9.32 8.35 40.72
C TYR A 18 10.10 9.31 39.82
N GLY A 19 9.60 10.51 39.57
CA GLY A 19 10.29 11.47 38.71
C GLY A 19 9.87 12.90 38.92
N THR A 20 10.71 13.84 38.49
CA THR A 20 10.47 15.26 38.51
C THR A 20 10.89 15.95 37.20
N SER A 21 10.25 17.06 36.84
CA SER A 21 10.69 17.94 35.75
C SER A 21 12.05 18.56 36.03
N SER A 22 12.68 19.17 35.01
CA SER A 22 14.04 19.72 35.16
C SER A 22 14.16 20.86 36.17
N ASP A 23 13.09 21.58 36.40
CA ASP A 23 12.99 22.71 37.34
C ASP A 23 12.41 22.28 38.70
N GLY A 24 12.00 21.02 38.87
CA GLY A 24 11.40 20.49 40.07
C GLY A 24 9.92 20.89 40.30
N SER A 25 9.33 21.64 39.39
CA SER A 25 7.96 22.15 39.54
C SER A 25 6.87 21.09 39.33
N VAL A 26 7.19 19.98 38.64
CA VAL A 26 6.28 18.86 38.39
C VAL A 26 6.87 17.58 38.99
N ILE A 27 6.09 16.90 39.79
CA ILE A 27 6.45 15.60 40.36
C ILE A 27 5.45 14.56 39.87
N VAL A 28 5.92 13.37 39.52
CA VAL A 28 5.07 12.25 39.04
C VAL A 28 5.37 10.96 39.79
N GLY A 29 4.39 10.08 39.88
CA GLY A 29 4.53 8.81 40.58
C GLY A 29 3.24 8.03 40.63
N VAL A 30 3.02 7.33 41.76
CA VAL A 30 1.81 6.56 42.04
C VAL A 30 1.22 6.97 43.37
N ALA A 31 -0.11 6.94 43.46
CA ALA A 31 -0.83 7.16 44.69
C ALA A 31 -2.05 6.24 44.80
N ALA A 32 -2.34 5.80 46.03
CA ALA A 32 -3.54 5.04 46.33
C ALA A 32 -4.77 5.92 46.21
N THR A 33 -5.77 5.48 45.44
CA THR A 33 -7.08 6.13 45.32
C THR A 33 -7.99 5.77 46.51
N ALA A 34 -9.07 6.48 46.68
CA ALA A 34 -10.09 6.20 47.70
C ALA A 34 -10.72 4.80 47.53
N THR A 35 -10.66 4.21 46.34
CA THR A 35 -11.13 2.83 46.05
C THR A 35 -10.10 1.76 46.36
N GLY A 36 -8.88 2.14 46.78
CA GLY A 36 -7.78 1.22 47.11
C GLY A 36 -6.92 0.82 45.90
N TYR A 37 -7.22 1.29 44.67
CA TYR A 37 -6.38 1.08 43.50
C TYR A 37 -5.22 2.09 43.47
N VAL A 38 -4.18 1.78 42.70
CA VAL A 38 -3.00 2.64 42.57
C VAL A 38 -3.02 3.30 41.21
N HIS A 39 -3.09 4.64 41.17
CA HIS A 39 -3.09 5.39 39.92
C HIS A 39 -1.82 6.24 39.77
N ALA A 40 -1.45 6.49 38.51
CA ALA A 40 -0.46 7.49 38.14
C ALA A 40 -0.92 8.88 38.56
N PHE A 41 -0.05 9.66 39.18
CA PHE A 41 -0.35 11.06 39.50
C PHE A 41 0.68 12.02 38.89
N ARG A 42 0.23 13.28 38.75
CA ARG A 42 1.05 14.46 38.52
C ARG A 42 0.75 15.48 39.63
N HIS A 43 1.80 15.98 40.26
CA HIS A 43 1.69 17.01 41.28
C HIS A 43 2.39 18.30 40.83
N THR A 44 1.78 19.43 41.12
CA THR A 44 2.38 20.78 41.08
C THR A 44 1.88 21.59 42.25
N ASP A 45 2.62 22.63 42.63
CA ASP A 45 2.19 23.52 43.71
C ASP A 45 0.83 24.21 43.42
N ALA A 46 0.55 24.48 42.13
CA ALA A 46 -0.67 25.14 41.71
C ALA A 46 -1.91 24.24 41.67
N SER A 47 -1.76 22.94 41.31
CA SER A 47 -2.88 22.01 41.12
C SER A 47 -3.00 20.94 42.21
N GLY A 48 -1.97 20.83 43.10
CA GLY A 48 -1.86 19.68 43.98
C GLY A 48 -1.66 18.37 43.18
N MET A 49 -2.05 17.25 43.76
CA MET A 49 -1.98 15.93 43.17
C MET A 49 -3.20 15.67 42.26
N VAL A 50 -2.94 15.45 41.00
CA VAL A 50 -3.95 15.17 39.94
C VAL A 50 -3.82 13.73 39.45
N ASP A 51 -4.92 12.99 39.41
CA ASP A 51 -5.02 11.65 38.83
C ASP A 51 -4.89 11.72 37.30
N LEU A 52 -3.99 10.93 36.72
CA LEU A 52 -3.76 10.87 35.30
C LEU A 52 -4.65 9.81 34.60
N GLY A 53 -5.39 9.00 35.37
CA GLY A 53 -6.27 7.97 34.87
C GLY A 53 -5.56 6.68 34.42
N THR A 54 -6.34 5.77 33.85
CA THR A 54 -5.89 4.45 33.39
C THR A 54 -6.36 4.18 31.96
N LEU A 55 -5.81 3.12 31.33
CA LEU A 55 -6.28 2.58 30.04
C LEU A 55 -7.56 1.72 30.18
N GLY A 56 -8.37 2.00 31.17
CA GLY A 56 -9.62 1.29 31.45
C GLY A 56 -9.50 0.17 32.49
N GLY A 57 -8.30 -0.15 32.95
CA GLY A 57 -8.04 -1.08 34.05
C GLY A 57 -7.96 -0.35 35.41
N GLU A 58 -7.57 -1.09 36.45
CA GLU A 58 -7.64 -0.64 37.84
C GLU A 58 -6.37 0.08 38.31
N THR A 59 -5.26 0.02 37.55
CA THR A 59 -3.96 0.56 37.99
C THR A 59 -3.22 1.27 36.86
N SER A 60 -2.50 2.32 37.25
CA SER A 60 -1.50 2.99 36.41
C SER A 60 -0.34 3.51 37.25
N ALA A 61 0.83 3.73 36.63
CA ALA A 61 2.01 4.26 37.25
C ALA A 61 2.73 5.23 36.31
N ALA A 62 3.04 6.43 36.80
CA ALA A 62 3.90 7.38 36.08
C ALA A 62 5.34 7.17 36.51
N THR A 63 6.22 6.81 35.56
CA THR A 63 7.62 6.46 35.84
C THR A 63 8.60 7.53 35.40
N GLY A 64 8.17 8.49 34.60
CA GLY A 64 9.01 9.59 34.13
C GLY A 64 8.20 10.76 33.60
N VAL A 65 8.81 11.94 33.55
CA VAL A 65 8.22 13.17 33.07
C VAL A 65 9.23 13.94 32.20
N SER A 66 8.75 14.64 31.18
CA SER A 66 9.59 15.50 30.33
C SER A 66 10.14 16.70 31.12
N ALA A 67 11.23 17.29 30.60
CA ALA A 67 11.90 18.43 31.25
C ALA A 67 10.96 19.61 31.52
N ASP A 68 9.98 19.84 30.65
CA ASP A 68 8.96 20.90 30.74
C ASP A 68 7.72 20.47 31.53
N GLY A 69 7.65 19.28 32.09
CA GLY A 69 6.54 18.76 32.86
C GLY A 69 5.25 18.45 32.07
N ASN A 70 5.26 18.57 30.74
CA ASN A 70 4.05 18.47 29.92
C ASN A 70 3.77 17.07 29.38
N VAL A 71 4.75 16.16 29.42
CA VAL A 71 4.59 14.77 28.99
C VAL A 71 5.02 13.82 30.09
N VAL A 72 4.13 12.92 30.47
CA VAL A 72 4.37 11.87 31.46
C VAL A 72 4.36 10.53 30.76
N VAL A 73 5.26 9.64 31.13
CA VAL A 73 5.35 8.26 30.62
C VAL A 73 5.27 7.26 31.75
N GLY A 74 4.73 6.08 31.45
CA GLY A 74 4.61 5.02 32.44
C GLY A 74 3.88 3.80 31.94
N LEU A 75 3.13 3.18 32.82
CA LEU A 75 2.40 1.93 32.61
C LEU A 75 0.94 2.10 33.01
N SER A 76 0.04 1.35 32.36
CA SER A 76 -1.35 1.24 32.79
C SER A 76 -1.93 -0.11 32.41
N LEU A 77 -2.81 -0.63 33.26
CA LEU A 77 -3.66 -1.76 32.90
C LEU A 77 -4.75 -1.32 31.94
N THR A 78 -5.00 -2.13 30.94
CA THR A 78 -6.19 -2.03 30.06
C THR A 78 -7.42 -2.60 30.75
N GLY A 79 -8.61 -2.32 30.24
CA GLY A 79 -9.86 -2.92 30.74
C GLY A 79 -9.90 -4.45 30.63
N GLU A 80 -9.03 -5.05 29.82
CA GLU A 80 -8.84 -6.50 29.68
C GLU A 80 -7.77 -7.05 30.63
N GLY A 81 -7.14 -6.21 31.46
CA GLY A 81 -6.13 -6.60 32.43
C GLY A 81 -4.71 -6.73 31.86
N ALA A 82 -4.45 -6.34 30.62
CA ALA A 82 -3.11 -6.31 30.05
C ALA A 82 -2.35 -5.05 30.49
N MET A 83 -1.04 -5.19 30.77
CA MET A 83 -0.17 -4.05 31.10
C MET A 83 0.41 -3.44 29.83
N HIS A 84 0.05 -2.20 29.53
CA HIS A 84 0.57 -1.46 28.38
C HIS A 84 1.40 -0.25 28.82
N ALA A 85 2.34 0.14 27.98
CA ALA A 85 3.04 1.39 28.10
C ALA A 85 2.07 2.55 27.78
N ALA A 86 2.04 3.55 28.65
CA ALA A 86 1.12 4.68 28.61
C ALA A 86 1.87 6.00 28.51
N LEU A 87 1.26 6.97 27.82
CA LEU A 87 1.77 8.33 27.68
C LEU A 87 0.63 9.30 27.92
N TRP A 88 0.85 10.26 28.82
CA TRP A 88 -0.07 11.33 29.14
C TRP A 88 0.52 12.65 28.64
N LYS A 89 -0.22 13.40 27.83
CA LYS A 89 0.06 14.79 27.49
C LYS A 89 -0.80 15.69 28.34
N ILE A 90 -0.16 16.56 29.07
CA ILE A 90 -0.86 17.57 29.86
C ILE A 90 -1.27 18.71 28.94
N THR A 91 -2.53 19.09 29.01
CA THR A 91 -3.14 20.21 28.28
C THR A 91 -3.81 21.15 29.25
N GLU A 92 -4.23 22.31 28.80
CA GLU A 92 -4.99 23.30 29.62
C GLU A 92 -6.31 22.71 30.14
N THR A 93 -6.87 21.72 29.45
CA THR A 93 -8.17 21.09 29.78
C THR A 93 -8.04 19.73 30.48
N GLY A 94 -6.82 19.29 30.81
CA GLY A 94 -6.57 18.01 31.50
C GLY A 94 -5.44 17.20 30.92
N SER A 95 -5.45 15.86 31.09
CA SER A 95 -4.48 14.94 30.55
C SER A 95 -5.07 14.20 29.35
N HIS A 96 -4.30 14.09 28.27
CA HIS A 96 -4.61 13.26 27.09
C HIS A 96 -3.79 11.98 27.17
N LEU A 97 -4.47 10.84 27.36
CA LEU A 97 -3.85 9.52 27.55
C LEU A 97 -3.79 8.74 26.23
N VAL A 98 -2.63 8.20 25.92
CA VAL A 98 -2.39 7.37 24.71
C VAL A 98 -1.76 6.05 25.09
N ASP A 99 -2.33 4.96 24.56
CA ASP A 99 -1.79 3.60 24.62
C ASP A 99 -0.72 3.41 23.54
N LEU A 100 0.53 3.17 23.96
CA LEU A 100 1.66 3.05 23.06
C LEU A 100 1.72 1.71 22.33
N ASP A 101 1.27 0.63 22.94
CA ASP A 101 1.29 -0.70 22.36
C ASP A 101 0.17 -0.83 21.30
N ASN A 102 -1.02 -0.32 21.58
CA ASN A 102 -2.07 -0.19 20.60
C ASN A 102 -1.69 0.76 19.44
N THR A 103 -0.97 1.84 19.73
CA THR A 103 -0.45 2.74 18.68
C THR A 103 0.52 2.03 17.75
N ARG A 104 1.44 1.20 18.26
CA ARG A 104 2.34 0.37 17.43
C ARG A 104 1.56 -0.65 16.61
N THR A 105 0.54 -1.27 17.19
CA THR A 105 -0.35 -2.22 16.50
C THR A 105 -1.10 -1.54 15.35
N ALA A 106 -1.64 -0.35 15.56
CA ALA A 106 -2.28 0.45 14.51
C ALA A 106 -1.32 0.80 13.37
N MET A 107 -0.06 1.13 13.69
CA MET A 107 0.98 1.39 12.69
C MET A 107 1.34 0.14 11.89
N ALA A 108 1.42 -1.05 12.52
CA ALA A 108 1.69 -2.31 11.83
C ALA A 108 0.57 -2.70 10.85
N LYS A 109 -0.68 -2.54 11.27
CA LYS A 109 -1.85 -2.75 10.39
C LYS A 109 -1.81 -1.82 9.18
N ASN A 110 -1.47 -0.55 9.38
CA ASN A 110 -1.29 0.41 8.29
C ASN A 110 -0.20 -0.03 7.29
N ALA A 111 0.93 -0.54 7.78
CA ALA A 111 2.01 -1.06 6.94
C ALA A 111 1.55 -2.20 6.03
N ASN A 112 0.77 -3.16 6.55
CA ASN A 112 0.26 -4.29 5.77
C ASN A 112 -0.73 -3.85 4.69
N ARG A 113 -1.58 -2.87 4.96
CA ARG A 113 -2.50 -2.28 3.98
C ARG A 113 -1.76 -1.60 2.82
N VAL A 114 -0.67 -0.89 3.13
CA VAL A 114 0.19 -0.28 2.09
C VAL A 114 0.72 -1.34 1.14
N TRP A 115 1.21 -2.48 1.64
CA TRP A 115 1.72 -3.55 0.78
C TRP A 115 0.68 -4.07 -0.19
N GLY A 116 -0.56 -4.33 0.27
CA GLY A 116 -1.65 -4.75 -0.61
C GLY A 116 -1.98 -3.74 -1.71
N MET A 117 -1.93 -2.44 -1.40
CA MET A 117 -2.12 -1.39 -2.42
C MET A 117 -0.96 -1.34 -3.42
N LEU A 118 0.28 -1.54 -2.98
CA LEU A 118 1.46 -1.58 -3.85
C LEU A 118 1.46 -2.81 -4.76
N ASP A 119 0.94 -3.96 -4.28
CA ASP A 119 0.75 -5.17 -5.08
C ASP A 119 -0.25 -4.92 -6.21
N LEU A 120 -1.39 -4.28 -5.92
CA LEU A 120 -2.38 -3.92 -6.95
C LEU A 120 -1.80 -2.95 -7.99
N ARG A 121 -0.92 -2.01 -7.57
CA ARG A 121 -0.21 -1.11 -8.49
C ARG A 121 0.81 -1.82 -9.36
N SER A 122 1.51 -2.83 -8.82
CA SER A 122 2.43 -3.66 -9.61
C SER A 122 1.69 -4.39 -10.74
N GLU A 123 0.53 -4.96 -10.42
CA GLU A 123 -0.33 -5.63 -11.40
C GLU A 123 -0.88 -4.67 -12.45
N GLN A 124 -1.33 -3.48 -12.04
CA GLN A 124 -1.77 -2.45 -12.98
C GLN A 124 -0.67 -2.10 -14.00
N LEU A 125 0.57 -1.94 -13.55
CA LEU A 125 1.71 -1.65 -14.44
C LEU A 125 2.00 -2.79 -15.41
N ALA A 126 1.99 -4.05 -14.94
CA ALA A 126 2.20 -5.23 -15.78
C ALA A 126 1.13 -5.32 -16.87
N ARG A 127 -0.13 -5.16 -16.50
CA ARG A 127 -1.27 -5.19 -17.42
C ARG A 127 -1.22 -4.04 -18.44
N LEU A 128 -0.86 -2.82 -18.03
CA LEU A 128 -0.72 -1.69 -18.95
C LEU A 128 0.36 -1.94 -20.00
N MET A 129 1.47 -2.56 -19.61
CA MET A 129 2.57 -2.88 -20.53
C MET A 129 2.21 -4.02 -21.49
N SER A 130 1.26 -4.89 -21.15
CA SER A 130 0.81 -5.98 -22.02
C SER A 130 -0.29 -5.59 -22.99
N GLN A 131 -0.94 -4.43 -22.78
CA GLN A 131 -2.01 -3.99 -23.68
C GLN A 131 -1.47 -3.61 -25.06
N GLU A 132 -2.14 -4.10 -26.07
CA GLU A 132 -1.92 -3.71 -27.48
C GLU A 132 -3.22 -3.90 -28.26
N CYS A 133 -3.26 -3.35 -29.46
CA CYS A 133 -4.31 -3.68 -30.41
C CYS A 133 -3.70 -4.30 -31.68
N GLN A 134 -4.39 -5.28 -32.26
CA GLN A 134 -3.97 -5.89 -33.53
C GLN A 134 -4.14 -4.87 -34.65
N ILE A 135 -3.13 -4.74 -35.50
CA ILE A 135 -3.07 -3.72 -36.55
C ILE A 135 -2.41 -4.32 -37.79
N ASP A 136 -2.98 -4.04 -38.96
CA ASP A 136 -2.36 -4.33 -40.24
C ASP A 136 -1.26 -3.30 -40.58
N SER A 137 -0.37 -3.68 -41.50
CA SER A 137 0.73 -2.80 -41.92
C SER A 137 0.19 -1.50 -42.56
N GLY A 138 0.77 -0.36 -42.18
CA GLY A 138 0.37 0.95 -42.61
C GLY A 138 -0.87 1.54 -41.94
N SER A 139 -1.42 0.87 -40.93
CA SER A 139 -2.67 1.22 -40.26
C SER A 139 -2.47 1.76 -38.85
N PHE A 140 -3.55 2.37 -38.32
CA PHE A 140 -3.67 2.82 -36.94
C PHE A 140 -4.76 2.01 -36.23
N CYS A 141 -4.65 1.85 -34.94
CA CYS A 141 -5.74 1.31 -34.14
C CYS A 141 -6.04 2.15 -32.90
N ILE A 142 -7.27 2.09 -32.49
CA ILE A 142 -7.76 2.59 -31.20
C ILE A 142 -8.37 1.41 -30.45
N GLY A 143 -7.93 1.20 -29.22
CA GLY A 143 -8.53 0.27 -28.28
C GLY A 143 -9.08 1.03 -27.07
N VAL A 144 -10.33 0.77 -26.69
CA VAL A 144 -10.92 1.37 -25.49
C VAL A 144 -11.69 0.32 -24.70
N GLY A 145 -11.56 0.36 -23.36
CA GLY A 145 -12.34 -0.57 -22.58
C GLY A 145 -12.11 -0.49 -21.07
N PRO A 146 -13.13 -0.95 -20.32
CA PRO A 146 -13.07 -1.03 -18.89
C PRO A 146 -12.21 -2.20 -18.41
N SER A 147 -11.64 -2.03 -17.23
CA SER A 147 -11.03 -3.12 -16.49
C SER A 147 -11.40 -3.04 -15.01
N TYR A 148 -11.47 -4.20 -14.38
CA TYR A 148 -11.67 -4.36 -12.95
C TYR A 148 -10.60 -5.28 -12.41
N SER A 149 -9.98 -4.89 -11.31
CA SER A 149 -9.02 -5.72 -10.58
C SER A 149 -9.21 -5.59 -9.08
N ARG A 150 -8.93 -6.66 -8.36
CA ARG A 150 -9.02 -6.71 -6.89
C ARG A 150 -7.97 -7.63 -6.30
N ASN A 151 -7.61 -7.34 -5.06
CA ASN A 151 -6.99 -8.28 -4.13
C ASN A 151 -7.72 -8.26 -2.77
N GLY A 152 -7.21 -8.96 -1.75
CA GLY A 152 -7.82 -8.98 -0.42
C GLY A 152 -7.86 -7.63 0.33
N VAL A 153 -7.23 -6.58 -0.21
CA VAL A 153 -7.05 -5.29 0.45
C VAL A 153 -7.75 -4.14 -0.28
N ALA A 154 -7.75 -4.16 -1.61
CA ALA A 154 -8.28 -3.07 -2.43
C ALA A 154 -8.90 -3.58 -3.73
N ARG A 155 -9.72 -2.76 -4.37
CA ARG A 155 -10.28 -2.98 -5.71
C ARG A 155 -10.27 -1.71 -6.53
N GLN A 156 -10.17 -1.87 -7.84
CA GLN A 156 -10.04 -0.77 -8.78
C GLN A 156 -10.81 -1.07 -10.05
N THR A 157 -11.53 -0.07 -10.54
CA THR A 157 -12.13 -0.05 -11.87
C THR A 157 -11.49 1.08 -12.64
N SER A 158 -11.04 0.81 -13.85
CA SER A 158 -10.44 1.81 -14.72
C SER A 158 -10.95 1.71 -16.15
N MET A 159 -10.71 2.74 -16.93
CA MET A 159 -10.95 2.80 -18.39
C MET A 159 -9.64 3.03 -19.07
N SER A 160 -9.26 2.15 -19.98
CA SER A 160 -8.04 2.29 -20.78
C SER A 160 -8.35 2.76 -22.20
N LEU A 161 -7.44 3.54 -22.74
CA LEU A 161 -7.37 3.96 -24.14
C LEU A 161 -6.00 3.57 -24.66
N THR A 162 -5.95 2.69 -25.65
CA THR A 162 -4.73 2.28 -26.35
C THR A 162 -4.74 2.83 -27.76
N LEU A 163 -3.67 3.51 -28.12
CA LEU A 163 -3.42 3.96 -29.50
C LEU A 163 -2.21 3.20 -30.02
N GLY A 164 -2.33 2.63 -31.20
CA GLY A 164 -1.28 1.89 -31.85
C GLY A 164 -1.09 2.28 -33.31
N VAL A 165 0.13 2.12 -33.80
CA VAL A 165 0.51 2.32 -35.19
C VAL A 165 1.45 1.21 -35.62
N ARG A 166 1.30 0.74 -36.86
CA ARG A 166 2.18 -0.26 -37.49
C ARG A 166 2.83 0.33 -38.73
N PRO A 167 3.94 1.10 -38.55
CA PRO A 167 4.56 1.82 -39.68
C PRO A 167 5.22 0.90 -40.70
N THR A 168 5.56 -0.32 -40.32
CA THR A 168 6.10 -1.35 -41.23
C THR A 168 5.48 -2.72 -40.90
N GLU A 169 5.68 -3.71 -41.78
CA GLU A 169 5.21 -5.08 -41.56
C GLU A 169 5.74 -5.71 -40.27
N HIS A 170 6.86 -5.21 -39.76
CA HIS A 170 7.54 -5.80 -38.60
C HIS A 170 7.49 -4.96 -37.33
N LEU A 171 7.13 -3.68 -37.39
CA LEU A 171 7.20 -2.77 -36.25
C LEU A 171 5.83 -2.28 -35.83
N ARG A 172 5.51 -2.45 -34.53
CA ARG A 172 4.33 -1.89 -33.88
C ARG A 172 4.76 -0.95 -32.74
N LEU A 173 4.15 0.20 -32.69
CA LEU A 173 4.36 1.20 -31.62
C LEU A 173 3.03 1.54 -31.00
N GLY A 174 3.00 1.85 -29.70
CA GLY A 174 1.77 2.28 -29.10
C GLY A 174 1.93 2.95 -27.74
N VAL A 175 0.84 3.59 -27.35
CA VAL A 175 0.66 4.22 -26.05
C VAL A 175 -0.67 3.80 -25.44
N THR A 176 -0.68 3.50 -24.16
CA THR A 176 -1.89 3.21 -23.38
C THR A 176 -2.02 4.23 -22.27
N LEU A 177 -3.21 4.81 -22.15
CA LEU A 177 -3.66 5.65 -21.04
C LEU A 177 -4.69 4.86 -20.22
N ASP A 178 -4.59 4.86 -18.89
CA ASP A 178 -5.55 4.17 -18.03
C ASP A 178 -6.01 5.11 -16.90
N GLN A 179 -7.29 5.43 -16.89
CA GLN A 179 -7.89 6.33 -15.93
C GLN A 179 -8.68 5.56 -14.88
N ASP A 180 -8.30 5.71 -13.62
CA ASP A 180 -9.05 5.18 -12.47
C ASP A 180 -10.42 5.85 -12.37
N LEU A 181 -11.50 5.12 -12.64
CA LEU A 181 -12.89 5.58 -12.52
C LEU A 181 -13.39 5.42 -11.08
N ALA A 182 -13.17 4.25 -10.49
CA ALA A 182 -13.53 3.96 -9.12
C ALA A 182 -12.43 3.14 -8.45
N GLN A 183 -12.13 3.48 -7.21
CA GLN A 183 -11.15 2.78 -6.41
C GLN A 183 -11.70 2.63 -4.99
N GLN A 184 -11.81 1.41 -4.51
CA GLN A 184 -12.03 1.14 -3.10
C GLN A 184 -10.69 0.80 -2.48
N LEU A 185 -10.21 1.70 -1.65
CA LEU A 185 -9.01 1.54 -0.85
C LEU A 185 -9.34 0.82 0.46
N PRO A 186 -8.34 0.29 1.17
CA PRO A 186 -8.53 -0.22 2.52
C PRO A 186 -9.15 0.84 3.42
N ASP A 187 -9.81 0.40 4.49
CA ASP A 187 -10.25 1.30 5.55
C ASP A 187 -9.10 2.21 5.98
N ASN A 188 -9.41 3.45 6.30
CA ASN A 188 -8.44 4.50 6.66
C ASN A 188 -7.62 5.07 5.51
N TYR A 189 -7.90 4.68 4.26
CA TYR A 189 -7.32 5.28 3.07
C TYR A 189 -8.41 5.86 2.19
N ALA A 190 -8.20 7.07 1.71
CA ALA A 190 -9.12 7.72 0.77
C ALA A 190 -8.35 8.28 -0.43
N LYS A 191 -8.97 8.28 -1.61
CA LYS A 191 -8.40 8.94 -2.80
C LYS A 191 -8.36 10.44 -2.55
N ALA A 192 -7.19 11.06 -2.73
CA ALA A 192 -6.99 12.49 -2.59
C ALA A 192 -6.96 13.18 -3.96
N GLY A 193 -8.04 13.88 -4.30
CA GLY A 193 -8.14 14.62 -5.57
C GLY A 193 -8.27 13.74 -6.82
N SER A 194 -8.13 14.34 -8.00
CA SER A 194 -8.09 13.64 -9.28
C SER A 194 -6.70 12.99 -9.48
N ALA A 195 -6.67 11.71 -9.86
CA ALA A 195 -5.44 11.06 -10.28
C ALA A 195 -5.18 11.35 -11.77
N ALA A 196 -3.93 11.62 -12.13
CA ALA A 196 -3.53 11.61 -13.53
C ALA A 196 -3.68 10.19 -14.09
N PRO A 197 -4.00 10.01 -15.38
CA PRO A 197 -4.00 8.70 -16.01
C PRO A 197 -2.65 7.99 -15.80
N ALA A 198 -2.68 6.69 -15.61
CA ALA A 198 -1.49 5.87 -15.78
C ALA A 198 -1.15 5.81 -17.28
N VAL A 199 0.13 5.72 -17.58
CA VAL A 199 0.63 5.76 -18.97
C VAL A 199 1.55 4.59 -19.20
N ALA A 200 1.40 3.91 -20.33
CA ALA A 200 2.39 2.96 -20.84
C ALA A 200 2.72 3.26 -22.29
N ILE A 201 3.94 2.95 -22.68
CA ILE A 201 4.41 2.98 -24.06
C ILE A 201 5.02 1.62 -24.40
N PHE A 202 4.89 1.20 -25.64
CA PHE A 202 5.52 -0.01 -26.10
C PHE A 202 6.04 0.11 -27.54
N ALA A 203 7.04 -0.71 -27.83
CA ALA A 203 7.48 -1.04 -29.17
C ALA A 203 7.59 -2.57 -29.28
N ALA A 204 7.05 -3.14 -30.35
CA ALA A 204 7.09 -4.55 -30.62
C ALA A 204 7.52 -4.81 -32.06
N VAL A 205 8.30 -5.85 -32.23
CA VAL A 205 8.74 -6.33 -33.56
C VAL A 205 8.29 -7.78 -33.75
N ASP A 206 7.88 -8.15 -34.92
CA ASP A 206 7.54 -9.51 -35.27
C ASP A 206 7.99 -9.86 -36.69
N GLU A 207 8.42 -11.11 -36.88
CA GLU A 207 8.97 -11.61 -38.14
C GLU A 207 7.91 -11.78 -39.23
N SER A 208 6.73 -12.27 -38.85
CA SER A 208 5.71 -12.68 -39.82
C SER A 208 4.54 -11.72 -39.94
N GLY A 209 4.43 -10.76 -39.02
CA GLY A 209 3.25 -9.88 -38.93
C GLY A 209 1.98 -10.53 -38.38
N HIS A 210 1.98 -11.83 -38.17
CA HIS A 210 0.82 -12.65 -37.79
C HIS A 210 1.03 -13.43 -36.48
N GLY A 211 2.03 -13.03 -35.68
CA GLY A 211 2.34 -13.68 -34.41
C GLY A 211 3.06 -15.03 -34.54
N LEU A 212 3.54 -15.39 -35.72
CA LEU A 212 4.41 -16.55 -35.95
C LEU A 212 5.87 -16.13 -36.12
N GLY A 213 6.82 -17.05 -35.81
CA GLY A 213 8.25 -16.76 -35.83
C GLY A 213 8.70 -15.91 -34.64
N TRP A 214 9.84 -15.25 -34.80
CA TRP A 214 10.45 -14.42 -33.73
C TRP A 214 9.67 -13.14 -33.48
N GLN A 215 9.51 -12.84 -32.20
CA GLN A 215 8.86 -11.64 -31.71
C GLN A 215 9.72 -11.01 -30.61
N GLY A 216 9.71 -9.68 -30.57
CA GLY A 216 10.36 -8.92 -29.52
C GLY A 216 9.46 -7.80 -29.04
N ARG A 217 9.47 -7.47 -27.75
CA ARG A 217 8.70 -6.40 -27.17
C ARG A 217 9.50 -5.66 -26.10
N VAL A 218 9.41 -4.35 -26.10
CA VAL A 218 9.86 -3.50 -24.99
C VAL A 218 8.69 -2.62 -24.57
N ALA A 219 8.54 -2.42 -23.26
CA ALA A 219 7.47 -1.57 -22.74
C ALA A 219 7.92 -0.85 -21.48
N ALA A 220 7.33 0.32 -21.24
CA ALA A 220 7.51 1.06 -20.00
C ALA A 220 6.17 1.64 -19.54
N ALA A 221 5.95 1.67 -18.22
CA ALA A 221 4.72 2.21 -17.66
C ALA A 221 4.98 3.06 -16.42
N TYR A 222 4.09 4.02 -16.16
CA TYR A 222 4.12 4.90 -15.01
C TYR A 222 2.72 5.15 -14.47
N VAL A 223 2.58 5.15 -13.13
CA VAL A 223 1.35 5.50 -12.44
C VAL A 223 1.65 6.33 -11.19
N SER A 224 0.79 7.31 -10.90
CA SER A 224 0.86 8.09 -9.67
C SER A 224 -0.53 8.51 -9.22
N SER A 225 -0.81 8.34 -7.93
CA SER A 225 -2.05 8.80 -7.31
C SER A 225 -1.77 9.36 -5.92
N LYS A 226 -2.61 10.27 -5.44
CA LYS A 226 -2.55 10.82 -4.08
C LYS A 226 -3.57 10.09 -3.21
N VAL A 227 -3.19 9.88 -1.95
CA VAL A 227 -4.04 9.23 -0.94
C VAL A 227 -4.00 10.03 0.37
N ASP A 228 -5.14 10.22 0.97
CA ASP A 228 -5.29 10.64 2.34
C ASP A 228 -5.27 9.40 3.23
N ILE A 229 -4.54 9.45 4.32
CA ILE A 229 -4.27 8.32 5.19
C ILE A 229 -4.66 8.74 6.60
N THR A 230 -5.55 7.98 7.23
CA THR A 230 -5.89 8.11 8.64
C THR A 230 -5.29 6.92 9.39
N ARG A 231 -4.56 7.16 10.48
CA ARG A 231 -4.07 6.07 11.33
C ARG A 231 -5.27 5.34 11.94
N GLU A 232 -5.25 4.00 11.94
CA GLU A 232 -6.32 3.22 12.55
C GLU A 232 -6.47 3.58 14.02
N GLN A 233 -7.70 3.82 14.44
CA GLN A 233 -8.03 4.10 15.82
C GLN A 233 -8.33 2.79 16.55
N LEU A 234 -7.52 2.47 17.55
CA LEU A 234 -7.73 1.43 18.54
C LEU A 234 -8.06 2.07 19.88
N ALA A 235 -8.33 1.26 20.90
CA ALA A 235 -8.60 1.78 22.24
C ALA A 235 -7.43 2.66 22.71
N TYR A 236 -7.75 3.86 23.16
CA TYR A 236 -6.79 4.87 23.63
C TYR A 236 -5.68 5.21 22.62
N THR A 237 -5.98 5.17 21.30
CA THR A 237 -5.07 5.65 20.27
C THR A 237 -5.67 6.85 19.53
N GLU A 238 -4.82 7.57 18.82
CA GLU A 238 -5.20 8.73 18.02
C GLU A 238 -5.36 8.36 16.55
N ALA A 239 -6.29 8.98 15.84
CA ALA A 239 -6.55 8.85 14.42
C ALA A 239 -5.82 9.95 13.61
N GLY A 240 -4.48 10.02 13.73
CA GLY A 240 -3.69 11.01 13.02
C GLY A 240 -3.87 10.90 11.50
N GLN A 241 -4.03 12.05 10.83
CA GLN A 241 -4.31 12.13 9.40
C GLN A 241 -3.17 12.82 8.66
N GLY A 242 -2.88 12.30 7.45
CA GLY A 242 -1.86 12.88 6.58
C GLY A 242 -2.09 12.49 5.12
N ARG A 243 -1.32 13.10 4.23
CA ARG A 243 -1.42 12.87 2.79
C ARG A 243 -0.13 12.32 2.24
N SER A 244 -0.23 11.33 1.33
CA SER A 244 0.90 10.75 0.64
C SER A 244 0.58 10.52 -0.84
N SER A 245 1.55 10.01 -1.60
CA SER A 245 1.35 9.54 -2.97
C SER A 245 1.84 8.12 -3.14
N LEU A 246 1.06 7.33 -3.89
CA LEU A 246 1.43 6.02 -4.39
C LEU A 246 2.01 6.21 -5.80
N ARG A 247 3.22 5.72 -6.04
CA ARG A 247 3.90 5.81 -7.32
C ARG A 247 4.35 4.44 -7.78
N GLY A 248 4.22 4.20 -9.08
CA GLY A 248 4.72 3.00 -9.72
C GLY A 248 5.37 3.32 -11.05
N LYS A 249 6.44 2.61 -11.37
CA LYS A 249 7.05 2.58 -12.69
C LYS A 249 7.54 1.17 -12.99
N SER A 250 7.45 0.78 -14.25
CA SER A 250 7.92 -0.52 -14.70
C SER A 250 8.54 -0.39 -16.08
N PHE A 251 9.48 -1.28 -16.36
CA PHE A 251 10.08 -1.49 -17.67
C PHE A 251 10.16 -2.99 -17.92
N SER A 252 9.93 -3.43 -19.16
CA SER A 252 10.06 -4.82 -19.57
C SER A 252 10.69 -4.96 -20.95
N ILE A 253 11.39 -6.06 -21.14
CA ILE A 253 11.85 -6.56 -22.43
C ILE A 253 11.47 -8.04 -22.52
N GLU A 254 10.95 -8.45 -23.65
CA GLU A 254 10.47 -9.81 -23.90
C GLU A 254 10.90 -10.27 -25.28
N GLY A 255 11.31 -11.54 -25.38
CA GLY A 255 11.49 -12.28 -26.62
C GLY A 255 10.55 -13.48 -26.64
N ALA A 256 9.94 -13.76 -27.79
CA ALA A 256 8.99 -14.84 -27.96
C ALA A 256 9.17 -15.52 -29.32
N TYR A 257 8.61 -16.73 -29.47
CA TYR A 257 8.62 -17.45 -30.74
C TYR A 257 7.27 -18.12 -30.96
N GLY A 258 6.54 -17.68 -31.96
CA GLY A 258 5.22 -18.18 -32.29
C GLY A 258 5.29 -19.38 -33.24
N VAL A 259 4.59 -20.46 -32.89
CA VAL A 259 4.44 -21.67 -33.70
C VAL A 259 2.97 -22.01 -33.90
N MET A 260 2.64 -22.56 -35.05
CA MET A 260 1.31 -23.09 -35.32
C MET A 260 1.30 -24.60 -35.04
N LEU A 261 0.40 -25.04 -34.15
CA LEU A 261 0.22 -26.44 -33.80
C LEU A 261 -1.29 -26.77 -33.84
N ASN A 262 -1.70 -27.64 -34.78
CA ASN A 262 -3.10 -28.10 -34.92
C ASN A 262 -4.14 -26.95 -34.86
N ALA A 263 -3.96 -25.92 -35.67
CA ALA A 263 -4.80 -24.73 -35.74
C ALA A 263 -4.84 -23.88 -34.44
N MET A 264 -3.87 -24.06 -33.55
CA MET A 264 -3.62 -23.23 -32.39
C MET A 264 -2.25 -22.57 -32.53
N THR A 265 -2.18 -21.28 -32.32
CA THR A 265 -0.90 -20.57 -32.17
C THR A 265 -0.42 -20.73 -30.74
N LEU A 266 0.81 -21.22 -30.57
CA LEU A 266 1.51 -21.27 -29.28
C LEU A 266 2.72 -20.35 -29.35
N THR A 267 2.85 -19.49 -28.35
CA THR A 267 3.91 -18.47 -28.28
C THR A 267 4.60 -18.54 -26.92
N PRO A 268 5.57 -19.46 -26.73
CA PRO A 268 6.46 -19.39 -25.58
C PRO A 268 7.25 -18.09 -25.61
N TYR A 269 7.50 -17.53 -24.41
CA TYR A 269 8.24 -16.30 -24.24
C TYR A 269 9.13 -16.30 -23.01
N LEU A 270 10.14 -15.45 -23.07
CA LEU A 270 11.06 -15.15 -21.99
C LEU A 270 11.21 -13.63 -21.89
N GLY A 271 11.08 -13.09 -20.70
CA GLY A 271 11.19 -11.66 -20.47
C GLY A 271 11.93 -11.30 -19.18
N LEU A 272 12.44 -10.09 -19.16
CA LEU A 272 12.96 -9.44 -17.97
C LEU A 272 12.13 -8.19 -17.69
N SER A 273 11.74 -8.00 -16.43
CA SER A 273 11.03 -6.83 -16.00
C SER A 273 11.65 -6.22 -14.75
N GLN A 274 11.59 -4.89 -14.64
CA GLN A 274 11.95 -4.17 -13.43
C GLN A 274 10.77 -3.30 -13.02
N THR A 275 10.23 -3.56 -11.85
CA THR A 275 9.08 -2.84 -11.30
C THR A 275 9.46 -2.16 -9.99
N GLN A 276 9.15 -0.88 -9.87
CA GLN A 276 9.30 -0.12 -8.64
C GLN A 276 7.95 0.48 -8.25
N VAL A 277 7.48 0.15 -7.06
CA VAL A 277 6.27 0.73 -6.47
C VAL A 277 6.57 1.28 -5.09
N SER A 278 5.96 2.41 -4.74
CA SER A 278 6.22 3.06 -3.46
C SER A 278 5.08 3.96 -2.99
N ARG A 279 4.93 4.04 -1.67
CA ARG A 279 4.22 5.10 -0.95
C ARG A 279 5.28 6.11 -0.48
N GLN A 280 5.11 7.38 -0.84
CA GLN A 280 6.04 8.44 -0.44
C GLN A 280 5.95 8.72 1.05
N GLY A 281 7.03 9.27 1.64
CA GLY A 281 7.02 9.71 3.04
C GLY A 281 5.96 10.77 3.28
N TYR A 282 5.40 10.82 4.50
CA TYR A 282 4.43 11.83 4.91
C TYR A 282 4.49 12.06 6.43
N ARG A 283 3.88 13.14 6.87
CA ARG A 283 3.63 13.46 8.28
C ARG A 283 2.13 13.66 8.49
N GLU A 284 1.63 13.20 9.61
CA GLU A 284 0.29 13.55 10.09
C GLU A 284 0.24 15.04 10.40
N ASN A 285 -0.81 15.72 9.96
CA ASN A 285 -0.99 17.18 10.11
C ASN A 285 -2.29 17.55 10.82
N SER A 286 -3.11 16.56 11.17
CA SER A 286 -4.36 16.72 11.93
C SER A 286 -4.75 15.42 12.63
N GLY A 287 -5.71 15.48 13.54
CA GLY A 287 -6.32 14.30 14.18
C GLY A 287 -5.46 13.62 15.24
N ALA A 288 -4.30 14.17 15.61
CA ALA A 288 -3.44 13.62 16.65
C ALA A 288 -2.68 14.71 17.38
N VAL A 289 -2.60 14.60 18.71
CA VAL A 289 -1.72 15.39 19.57
C VAL A 289 -0.26 14.94 19.38
N PHE A 290 -0.06 13.62 19.21
CA PHE A 290 1.23 13.02 18.92
C PHE A 290 1.29 12.60 17.45
N ALA A 291 1.52 13.58 16.58
CA ALA A 291 1.60 13.36 15.16
C ALA A 291 2.82 12.49 14.77
N ALA A 292 2.57 11.45 13.98
CA ALA A 292 3.61 10.58 13.47
C ALA A 292 4.14 11.04 12.10
N SER A 293 5.41 10.79 11.85
CA SER A 293 6.07 10.93 10.55
C SER A 293 6.45 9.55 10.02
N TYR A 294 6.14 9.30 8.75
CA TYR A 294 6.36 8.03 8.09
C TYR A 294 7.38 8.17 6.97
N ALA A 295 8.41 7.31 6.95
CA ALA A 295 9.37 7.27 5.87
C ALA A 295 8.71 6.76 4.57
N LYS A 296 9.37 7.00 3.43
CA LYS A 296 9.03 6.32 2.18
C LYS A 296 9.08 4.82 2.38
N MET A 297 8.14 4.10 1.76
CA MET A 297 8.04 2.66 1.79
C MET A 297 7.77 2.13 0.39
N GLY A 298 8.54 1.17 -0.07
CA GLY A 298 8.38 0.65 -1.41
C GLY A 298 9.16 -0.63 -1.66
N ARG A 299 9.03 -1.10 -2.88
CA ARG A 299 9.69 -2.30 -3.38
C ARG A 299 10.23 -2.04 -4.79
N THR A 300 11.41 -2.58 -5.06
CA THR A 300 11.97 -2.69 -6.41
C THR A 300 12.28 -4.15 -6.68
N THR A 301 11.60 -4.72 -7.68
CA THR A 301 11.82 -6.09 -8.14
C THR A 301 12.44 -6.07 -9.53
N THR A 302 13.40 -6.98 -9.76
CA THR A 302 13.86 -7.37 -11.09
C THR A 302 13.51 -8.81 -11.26
N SER A 303 12.68 -9.14 -12.24
CA SER A 303 12.07 -10.45 -12.39
C SER A 303 12.35 -11.04 -13.77
N LEU A 304 12.57 -12.35 -13.80
CA LEU A 304 12.55 -13.18 -14.99
C LEU A 304 11.12 -13.72 -15.16
N ASN A 305 10.55 -13.51 -16.33
CA ASN A 305 9.22 -13.97 -16.71
C ASN A 305 9.35 -15.05 -17.76
N VAL A 306 8.79 -16.22 -17.52
CA VAL A 306 8.75 -17.34 -18.47
C VAL A 306 7.31 -17.74 -18.62
N GLY A 307 6.83 -17.81 -19.87
CA GLY A 307 5.43 -18.15 -20.07
C GLY A 307 5.13 -18.68 -21.45
N VAL A 308 3.87 -19.01 -21.66
CA VAL A 308 3.32 -19.42 -22.93
C VAL A 308 1.96 -18.78 -23.13
N ARG A 309 1.74 -18.19 -24.30
CA ARG A 309 0.45 -17.72 -24.79
C ARG A 309 -0.07 -18.69 -25.83
N GLY A 310 -1.34 -19.04 -25.76
CA GLY A 310 -2.02 -19.85 -26.73
C GLY A 310 -3.24 -19.11 -27.29
N ALA A 311 -3.45 -19.19 -28.60
CA ALA A 311 -4.65 -18.65 -29.25
C ALA A 311 -5.20 -19.64 -30.28
N ARG A 312 -6.52 -19.77 -30.34
CA ARG A 312 -7.20 -20.66 -31.29
C ARG A 312 -8.44 -19.98 -31.86
N LYS A 313 -8.49 -19.87 -33.19
CA LYS A 313 -9.71 -19.47 -33.89
C LYS A 313 -10.69 -20.64 -33.91
N LEU A 314 -11.85 -20.45 -33.32
CA LEU A 314 -12.97 -21.41 -33.34
C LEU A 314 -13.84 -21.22 -34.59
N THR A 315 -14.00 -19.95 -34.99
CA THR A 315 -14.67 -19.55 -36.23
C THR A 315 -13.85 -18.41 -36.88
N GLN A 316 -14.31 -17.90 -38.01
CA GLN A 316 -13.69 -16.71 -38.63
C GLN A 316 -13.77 -15.47 -37.72
N GLN A 317 -14.76 -15.41 -36.84
CA GLN A 317 -15.01 -14.26 -35.97
C GLN A 317 -14.60 -14.50 -34.52
N LEU A 318 -14.52 -15.75 -34.04
CA LEU A 318 -14.34 -16.08 -32.63
C LEU A 318 -12.97 -16.74 -32.41
N GLU A 319 -12.18 -16.11 -31.55
CA GLU A 319 -10.89 -16.62 -31.10
C GLU A 319 -10.86 -16.75 -29.56
N LEU A 320 -10.34 -17.87 -29.07
CA LEU A 320 -10.04 -18.10 -27.67
C LEU A 320 -8.54 -17.92 -27.43
N SER A 321 -8.18 -17.30 -26.31
CA SER A 321 -6.80 -17.17 -25.86
C SER A 321 -6.65 -17.63 -24.42
N ALA A 322 -5.46 -18.10 -24.07
CA ALA A 322 -5.05 -18.42 -22.70
C ALA A 322 -3.56 -18.16 -22.55
N ASP A 323 -3.15 -17.79 -21.35
CA ASP A 323 -1.75 -17.59 -21.00
C ASP A 323 -1.43 -18.18 -19.62
N LEU A 324 -0.18 -18.63 -19.48
CA LEU A 324 0.42 -19.06 -18.22
C LEU A 324 1.79 -18.40 -18.10
N GLU A 325 2.08 -17.85 -16.96
CA GLU A 325 3.36 -17.20 -16.65
C GLU A 325 3.91 -17.66 -15.31
N LEU A 326 5.20 -17.95 -15.28
CA LEU A 326 6.02 -18.08 -14.08
C LEU A 326 6.92 -16.84 -13.98
N THR A 327 6.78 -16.09 -12.93
CA THR A 327 7.65 -14.96 -12.59
C THR A 327 8.60 -15.36 -11.48
N GLN A 328 9.91 -15.24 -11.71
CA GLN A 328 10.96 -15.45 -10.71
C GLN A 328 11.67 -14.14 -10.41
N ASP A 329 11.59 -13.66 -9.18
CA ASP A 329 12.36 -12.48 -8.74
C ASP A 329 13.85 -12.83 -8.64
N LEU A 330 14.68 -12.17 -9.46
CA LEU A 330 16.14 -12.25 -9.41
C LEU A 330 16.68 -11.29 -8.33
N ARG A 331 15.97 -10.19 -8.10
CA ARG A 331 16.29 -9.20 -7.07
C ARG A 331 14.98 -8.62 -6.53
N ASN A 332 14.89 -8.57 -5.20
CA ASN A 332 13.73 -8.02 -4.51
C ASN A 332 14.20 -7.15 -3.34
N ASN A 333 14.31 -5.85 -3.59
CA ASN A 333 14.67 -4.86 -2.58
C ASN A 333 13.41 -4.24 -2.01
N ARG A 334 13.23 -4.36 -0.72
CA ARG A 334 12.04 -3.91 0.01
C ARG A 334 12.42 -3.01 1.17
N ASP A 335 11.76 -1.86 1.28
CA ASP A 335 11.92 -0.96 2.40
C ASP A 335 11.17 -1.54 3.63
N ALA A 336 11.76 -1.41 4.82
CA ALA A 336 11.03 -1.59 6.07
C ALA A 336 10.04 -0.43 6.26
N PHE A 337 8.88 -0.70 6.85
CA PHE A 337 8.02 0.36 7.32
C PHE A 337 8.69 1.07 8.51
N GLN A 338 8.81 2.38 8.42
CA GLN A 338 9.39 3.20 9.49
C GLN A 338 8.44 4.35 9.81
N ALA A 339 8.14 4.48 11.09
CA ALA A 339 7.41 5.61 11.65
C ALA A 339 8.24 6.24 12.78
N ARG A 340 8.10 7.53 12.96
CA ARG A 340 8.67 8.28 14.08
C ARG A 340 7.58 9.12 14.70
N MET A 341 7.44 9.01 16.00
CA MET A 341 6.53 9.81 16.80
C MET A 341 7.35 10.48 17.91
N GLU A 342 7.00 11.70 18.25
CA GLU A 342 7.61 12.40 19.36
C GLU A 342 7.37 11.61 20.66
N TYR A 343 8.36 11.54 21.53
CA TYR A 343 8.41 10.77 22.79
C TYR A 343 8.35 9.23 22.65
N LEU A 344 7.88 8.68 21.52
CA LEU A 344 7.90 7.25 21.23
C LEU A 344 9.16 6.79 20.48
N GLY A 345 9.87 7.75 19.87
CA GLY A 345 11.03 7.45 19.05
C GLY A 345 10.69 6.84 17.69
N ARG A 346 11.54 5.93 17.23
CA ARG A 346 11.40 5.26 15.93
C ARG A 346 10.76 3.88 16.11
N TYR A 347 9.74 3.63 15.32
CA TYR A 347 9.13 2.31 15.15
C TYR A 347 9.47 1.75 13.78
N THR A 348 9.98 0.51 13.74
CA THR A 348 10.30 -0.19 12.50
C THR A 348 9.53 -1.51 12.46
N TYR A 349 8.84 -1.77 11.35
CA TYR A 349 8.11 -3.00 11.10
C TYR A 349 8.56 -3.61 9.79
N GLN A 350 8.91 -4.89 9.81
CA GLN A 350 9.19 -5.69 8.62
C GLN A 350 8.02 -6.63 8.39
N ALA A 351 7.38 -6.52 7.23
CA ALA A 351 6.35 -7.47 6.88
C ALA A 351 6.97 -8.85 6.58
N GLY A 352 6.14 -9.89 6.71
CA GLY A 352 6.55 -11.29 6.60
C GLY A 352 7.25 -11.68 5.29
N LYS A 353 7.55 -12.97 5.14
CA LYS A 353 8.23 -13.55 3.96
C LYS A 353 7.48 -13.20 2.68
N GLN A 354 8.23 -13.01 1.61
CA GLN A 354 7.71 -12.82 0.26
C GLN A 354 7.90 -14.09 -0.58
N HIS A 355 7.08 -14.21 -1.61
CA HIS A 355 7.23 -15.25 -2.62
C HIS A 355 8.04 -14.68 -3.79
N ASP A 356 9.25 -15.23 -3.99
CA ASP A 356 10.11 -14.84 -5.10
C ASP A 356 9.70 -15.51 -6.42
N ALA A 357 9.08 -16.70 -6.33
CA ALA A 357 8.46 -17.38 -7.47
C ALA A 357 6.94 -17.24 -7.41
N ARG A 358 6.32 -16.83 -8.50
CA ARG A 358 4.89 -16.54 -8.60
C ARG A 358 4.31 -17.02 -9.90
N LEU A 359 3.04 -17.43 -9.87
CA LEU A 359 2.29 -17.85 -11.04
C LEU A 359 1.26 -16.78 -11.43
N GLY A 360 1.05 -16.69 -12.74
CA GLY A 360 -0.02 -15.93 -13.35
C GLY A 360 -0.73 -16.78 -14.40
N ALA A 361 -2.02 -16.55 -14.60
CA ALA A 361 -2.81 -17.18 -15.62
C ALA A 361 -3.89 -16.23 -16.13
N GLY A 362 -4.17 -16.32 -17.42
CA GLY A 362 -5.25 -15.58 -18.07
C GLY A 362 -5.98 -16.43 -19.09
N THR A 363 -7.20 -16.01 -19.39
CA THR A 363 -7.97 -16.54 -20.53
C THR A 363 -8.85 -15.45 -21.09
N GLY A 364 -9.07 -15.49 -22.39
CA GLY A 364 -9.82 -14.46 -23.09
C GLY A 364 -10.57 -14.97 -24.31
N VAL A 365 -11.50 -14.14 -24.73
CA VAL A 365 -12.30 -14.32 -25.94
C VAL A 365 -12.20 -13.06 -26.77
N SER A 366 -11.87 -13.20 -28.05
CA SER A 366 -11.93 -12.12 -29.04
C SER A 366 -13.03 -12.43 -30.03
N TYR A 367 -13.88 -11.45 -30.30
CA TYR A 367 -14.94 -11.54 -31.30
C TYR A 367 -14.79 -10.40 -32.33
N ALA A 368 -14.49 -10.77 -33.57
CA ALA A 368 -14.43 -9.84 -34.68
C ALA A 368 -15.85 -9.45 -35.10
N LEU A 369 -16.20 -8.18 -34.97
CA LEU A 369 -17.50 -7.63 -35.40
C LEU A 369 -17.53 -7.45 -36.93
N ASN A 370 -16.40 -7.06 -37.49
CA ASN A 370 -16.12 -6.93 -38.91
C ASN A 370 -14.61 -6.92 -39.15
N GLU A 371 -14.15 -6.64 -40.36
CA GLU A 371 -12.72 -6.60 -40.73
C GLU A 371 -11.89 -5.54 -39.98
N HIS A 372 -12.55 -4.49 -39.45
CA HIS A 372 -11.90 -3.37 -38.81
C HIS A 372 -12.14 -3.29 -37.30
N SER A 373 -13.06 -4.09 -36.76
CA SER A 373 -13.42 -3.95 -35.35
C SER A 373 -13.59 -5.30 -34.63
N ALA A 374 -13.14 -5.34 -33.39
CA ALA A 374 -13.26 -6.49 -32.52
C ALA A 374 -13.53 -6.10 -31.06
N VAL A 375 -14.13 -7.03 -30.31
CA VAL A 375 -14.25 -6.96 -28.87
C VAL A 375 -13.43 -8.07 -28.26
N HIS A 376 -12.56 -7.73 -27.34
CA HIS A 376 -11.80 -8.67 -26.54
C HIS A 376 -12.24 -8.61 -25.08
N THR A 377 -12.48 -9.76 -24.44
CA THR A 377 -12.77 -9.85 -23.01
C THR A 377 -11.93 -10.97 -22.41
N GLY A 378 -11.23 -10.67 -21.33
CA GLY A 378 -10.37 -11.63 -20.64
C GLY A 378 -10.46 -11.52 -19.13
N VAL A 379 -10.22 -12.62 -18.45
CA VAL A 379 -10.04 -12.71 -17.00
C VAL A 379 -8.61 -13.13 -16.69
N PHE A 380 -8.09 -12.66 -15.60
CA PHE A 380 -6.73 -12.98 -15.16
C PHE A 380 -6.64 -13.19 -13.65
N TRP A 381 -5.64 -13.95 -13.28
CA TRP A 381 -5.21 -14.16 -11.90
C TRP A 381 -3.69 -14.12 -11.83
N ALA A 382 -3.14 -13.47 -10.82
CA ALA A 382 -1.69 -13.36 -10.61
C ALA A 382 -1.35 -13.34 -9.13
N GLN A 383 -0.41 -14.18 -8.73
CA GLN A 383 0.17 -14.14 -7.39
C GLN A 383 1.07 -12.92 -7.24
N GLN A 384 1.01 -12.29 -6.06
CA GLN A 384 1.82 -11.12 -5.75
C GLN A 384 2.89 -11.44 -4.72
N PRO A 385 4.00 -10.69 -4.71
CA PRO A 385 5.09 -10.94 -3.76
C PRO A 385 4.67 -10.94 -2.29
N GLY A 386 3.66 -10.16 -1.92
CA GLY A 386 3.12 -10.08 -0.55
C GLY A 386 2.26 -11.26 -0.13
N GLY A 387 2.06 -12.27 -1.01
CA GLY A 387 1.20 -13.43 -0.75
C GLY A 387 -0.30 -13.16 -0.98
N SER A 388 -0.68 -11.98 -1.46
CA SER A 388 -2.04 -11.70 -1.92
C SER A 388 -2.17 -12.05 -3.41
N ASP A 389 -3.32 -12.61 -3.80
CA ASP A 389 -3.62 -12.83 -5.22
C ASP A 389 -4.37 -11.62 -5.77
N VAL A 390 -4.04 -11.23 -7.00
CA VAL A 390 -4.82 -10.26 -7.77
C VAL A 390 -5.62 -11.00 -8.80
N THR A 391 -6.91 -10.70 -8.88
CA THR A 391 -7.81 -11.20 -9.92
C THR A 391 -8.48 -10.05 -10.63
N GLY A 392 -8.82 -10.22 -11.88
CA GLY A 392 -9.51 -9.17 -12.61
C GLY A 392 -10.13 -9.63 -13.92
N ILE A 393 -10.85 -8.69 -14.51
CA ILE A 393 -11.45 -8.80 -15.83
C ILE A 393 -11.13 -7.51 -16.61
N GLN A 394 -10.88 -7.66 -17.88
CA GLN A 394 -10.73 -6.54 -18.80
C GLN A 394 -11.54 -6.78 -20.06
N THR A 395 -12.08 -5.73 -20.61
CA THR A 395 -12.72 -5.73 -21.92
C THR A 395 -12.12 -4.61 -22.75
N ALA A 396 -11.93 -4.81 -24.04
CA ALA A 396 -11.50 -3.79 -24.96
C ALA A 396 -12.29 -3.92 -26.26
N PHE A 397 -12.80 -2.81 -26.73
CA PHE A 397 -13.24 -2.64 -28.12
C PHE A 397 -12.07 -2.05 -28.88
N THR A 398 -11.72 -2.66 -30.00
CA THR A 398 -10.64 -2.20 -30.88
C THR A 398 -11.20 -1.84 -32.25
N TYR A 399 -10.68 -0.76 -32.83
CA TYR A 399 -11.00 -0.33 -34.19
C TYR A 399 -9.71 0.01 -34.94
N GLN A 400 -9.59 -0.49 -36.16
CA GLN A 400 -8.47 -0.26 -37.05
C GLN A 400 -8.90 0.62 -38.21
N PHE A 401 -8.06 1.62 -38.57
CA PHE A 401 -8.28 2.56 -39.68
C PHE A 401 -7.41 2.21 -40.87
#